data_43a790072be8a102eb94c42129b30c76
#
_entry.id   43a790072be8a102eb94c42129b30c76
#
_cell.length_a   1.000
_cell.length_b   1.000
_cell.length_c   1.000
_cell.angle_alpha   90.00
_cell.angle_beta   90.00
_cell.angle_gamma   90.00
#
_symmetry.space_group_name_H-M   'P 1'
#
loop_
_entity.id
_entity.type
_entity.pdbx_description
1 polymer ?
#
loop_
_entity_poly.entity_id
_entity_poly.type
_entity_poly.pdbx_seq_one_letter_code
_entity_poly.pdbx_strand_id
1 'polypeptide(L)'
;MKRELCLCLGVAALLASGCSTEVSYGDAKETETVTVDYGSTDLQSLSGKMVQSLIDSPATTEISVNGRPVLFVDSIRNKSSEHIDTEALTDTMRTQLLRSGKFRFVDMSKVAAVKEQLEYQQTSGQVDPASMVRLGKQTGAQYMLYGNLASIVKDNGKVKDVFYQLTMNLMDLRSGELVWADQQEIRKQSKKKTLGW
;
A
#
# COMPACT_ATOMS: atom_id res chain seq x y z
N MET A 1 11.64 -29.38 60.96
CA MET A 1 10.60 -29.58 59.92
C MET A 1 9.81 -28.31 59.53
N LYS A 2 9.47 -27.39 60.46
CA LYS A 2 8.71 -26.15 60.10
C LYS A 2 9.52 -25.08 59.33
N ARG A 3 10.86 -25.01 59.52
CA ARG A 3 11.74 -24.01 58.84
C ARG A 3 12.00 -24.37 57.38
N GLU A 4 12.12 -25.63 57.06
CA GLU A 4 12.35 -26.11 55.67
C GLU A 4 11.07 -25.97 54.82
N LEU A 5 9.90 -26.12 55.41
CA LEU A 5 8.62 -25.95 54.71
C LEU A 5 8.37 -24.50 54.31
N CYS A 6 8.80 -23.50 55.10
CA CYS A 6 8.68 -22.08 54.75
C CYS A 6 9.62 -21.67 53.63
N LEU A 7 10.82 -22.30 53.53
CA LEU A 7 11.77 -21.99 52.48
C LEU A 7 11.28 -22.48 51.09
N CYS A 8 10.66 -23.66 51.07
CA CYS A 8 10.07 -24.21 49.83
C CYS A 8 8.88 -23.39 49.33
N LEU A 9 8.04 -22.82 50.21
CA LEU A 9 6.94 -21.94 49.81
C LEU A 9 7.39 -20.62 49.25
N GLY A 10 8.49 -20.05 49.76
CA GLY A 10 9.05 -18.79 49.27
C GLY A 10 9.66 -18.88 47.88
N VAL A 11 10.27 -20.02 47.52
CA VAL A 11 10.85 -20.25 46.19
C VAL A 11 9.76 -20.51 45.13
N ALA A 12 8.65 -21.15 45.48
CA ALA A 12 7.53 -21.42 44.57
C ALA A 12 6.78 -20.12 44.16
N ALA A 13 6.75 -19.10 45.03
CA ALA A 13 6.09 -17.83 44.75
C ALA A 13 6.84 -16.95 43.74
N LEU A 14 8.15 -17.14 43.55
CA LEU A 14 9.01 -16.36 42.61
C LEU A 14 8.92 -16.83 41.16
N LEU A 15 8.31 -18.01 40.90
CA LEU A 15 8.21 -18.56 39.53
C LEU A 15 6.89 -18.19 38.82
N ALA A 16 6.00 -17.43 39.46
CA ALA A 16 4.69 -17.05 38.92
C ALA A 16 4.63 -15.69 38.23
N SER A 17 5.78 -15.04 37.96
CA SER A 17 5.81 -13.84 37.11
C SER A 17 5.65 -14.24 35.64
N GLY A 18 4.44 -14.62 35.23
CA GLY A 18 4.05 -14.79 33.84
C GLY A 18 4.14 -13.45 33.11
N CYS A 19 4.88 -13.37 32.01
CA CYS A 19 4.82 -12.23 31.10
C CYS A 19 3.40 -12.18 30.52
N SER A 20 2.60 -11.19 30.90
CA SER A 20 1.34 -10.89 30.23
C SER A 20 1.62 -9.99 29.05
N THR A 21 1.12 -10.36 27.85
CA THR A 21 1.12 -9.49 26.70
C THR A 21 -0.16 -8.67 26.70
N GLU A 22 -0.02 -7.34 26.77
CA GLU A 22 -1.15 -6.42 26.67
C GLU A 22 -1.27 -5.95 25.21
N VAL A 23 -2.47 -5.99 24.66
CA VAL A 23 -2.80 -5.49 23.31
C VAL A 23 -3.71 -4.28 23.47
N SER A 24 -3.33 -3.19 22.83
CA SER A 24 -4.10 -1.94 22.83
C SER A 24 -4.21 -1.37 21.42
N TYR A 25 -5.19 -0.49 21.20
CA TYR A 25 -5.31 0.27 19.97
C TYR A 25 -4.37 1.48 20.02
N GLY A 26 -3.58 1.70 18.94
CA GLY A 26 -2.76 2.90 18.74
C GLY A 26 -3.37 3.86 17.72
N ASP A 27 -2.79 5.06 17.61
CA ASP A 27 -3.15 6.00 16.53
C ASP A 27 -2.55 5.52 15.20
N ALA A 28 -3.42 5.23 14.23
CA ALA A 28 -3.01 4.77 12.89
C ALA A 28 -2.18 5.80 12.09
N LYS A 29 -2.13 7.07 12.55
CA LYS A 29 -1.34 8.16 11.94
C LYS A 29 -0.05 8.46 12.71
N GLU A 30 0.17 7.81 13.83
CA GLU A 30 1.40 7.97 14.60
C GLU A 30 2.61 7.45 13.79
N THR A 31 3.74 8.14 13.94
CA THR A 31 4.98 7.71 13.30
C THR A 31 5.49 6.42 13.95
N GLU A 32 5.51 5.35 13.19
CA GLU A 32 6.00 4.06 13.63
C GLU A 32 7.54 4.07 13.76
N THR A 33 8.03 3.72 14.96
CA THR A 33 9.47 3.69 15.28
C THR A 33 9.94 2.34 15.83
N VAL A 34 9.11 1.31 15.75
CA VAL A 34 9.36 -0.01 16.37
C VAL A 34 10.52 -0.74 15.68
N THR A 35 10.55 -0.71 14.35
CA THR A 35 11.59 -1.35 13.54
C THR A 35 12.06 -0.47 12.39
N VAL A 36 13.12 -0.90 11.69
CA VAL A 36 13.56 -0.27 10.43
C VAL A 36 12.95 -0.93 9.20
N ASP A 37 12.14 -1.96 9.40
CA ASP A 37 11.46 -2.64 8.33
C ASP A 37 10.28 -1.79 7.81
N TYR A 38 9.75 -2.12 6.64
CA TYR A 38 8.66 -1.36 6.03
C TYR A 38 7.40 -1.40 6.91
N GLY A 39 6.81 -0.24 7.19
CA GLY A 39 5.65 -0.11 8.07
C GLY A 39 4.58 0.84 7.57
N SER A 40 3.57 1.07 8.40
CA SER A 40 2.41 1.90 8.09
C SER A 40 2.75 3.35 7.76
N THR A 41 3.71 3.93 8.49
CA THR A 41 4.21 5.30 8.23
C THR A 41 4.87 5.41 6.87
N ASP A 42 5.66 4.38 6.48
CA ASP A 42 6.34 4.35 5.19
C ASP A 42 5.33 4.27 4.04
N LEU A 43 4.32 3.40 4.19
CA LEU A 43 3.23 3.27 3.24
C LEU A 43 2.49 4.60 3.04
N GLN A 44 2.10 5.26 4.13
CA GLN A 44 1.38 6.54 4.07
C GLN A 44 2.25 7.65 3.47
N SER A 45 3.51 7.74 3.87
CA SER A 45 4.43 8.77 3.39
C SER A 45 4.76 8.62 1.91
N LEU A 46 5.13 7.39 1.46
CA LEU A 46 5.47 7.14 0.06
C LEU A 46 4.25 7.33 -0.85
N SER A 47 3.09 6.76 -0.48
CA SER A 47 1.87 6.91 -1.27
C SER A 47 1.41 8.36 -1.36
N GLY A 48 1.41 9.09 -0.25
CA GLY A 48 0.97 10.48 -0.22
C GLY A 48 1.84 11.39 -1.07
N LYS A 49 3.16 11.30 -0.95
CA LYS A 49 4.11 12.09 -1.74
C LYS A 49 4.01 11.76 -3.23
N MET A 50 3.91 10.47 -3.59
CA MET A 50 3.80 10.03 -4.97
C MET A 50 2.50 10.51 -5.63
N VAL A 51 1.37 10.40 -4.92
CA VAL A 51 0.08 10.90 -5.39
C VAL A 51 0.12 12.41 -5.58
N GLN A 52 0.70 13.15 -4.63
CA GLN A 52 0.82 14.61 -4.75
C GLN A 52 1.68 15.00 -5.94
N SER A 53 2.82 14.32 -6.14
CA SER A 53 3.69 14.54 -7.30
C SER A 53 2.95 14.34 -8.63
N LEU A 54 2.16 13.26 -8.76
CA LEU A 54 1.36 13.04 -9.97
C LEU A 54 0.30 14.13 -10.16
N ILE A 55 -0.42 14.50 -9.09
CA ILE A 55 -1.48 15.51 -9.14
C ILE A 55 -0.95 16.89 -9.57
N ASP A 56 0.23 17.27 -9.09
CA ASP A 56 0.83 18.57 -9.34
C ASP A 56 1.69 18.61 -10.62
N SER A 57 1.86 17.46 -11.28
CA SER A 57 2.68 17.38 -12.49
C SER A 57 2.07 18.14 -13.66
N PRO A 58 2.92 18.74 -14.53
CA PRO A 58 2.48 19.30 -15.81
C PRO A 58 1.74 18.27 -16.68
N ALA A 59 2.16 17.00 -16.64
CA ALA A 59 1.53 15.92 -17.37
C ALA A 59 0.05 15.75 -16.98
N THR A 60 -0.29 15.81 -15.67
CA THR A 60 -1.69 15.75 -15.23
C THR A 60 -2.51 16.90 -15.79
N THR A 61 -1.96 18.10 -15.87
CA THR A 61 -2.64 19.25 -16.47
C THR A 61 -2.88 19.02 -17.97
N GLU A 62 -1.89 18.54 -18.69
CA GLU A 62 -1.98 18.27 -20.12
C GLU A 62 -3.00 17.19 -20.47
N ILE A 63 -2.94 16.02 -19.79
CA ILE A 63 -3.88 14.91 -20.06
C ILE A 63 -5.30 15.20 -19.62
N SER A 64 -5.53 16.21 -18.77
CA SER A 64 -6.84 16.62 -18.26
C SER A 64 -7.54 17.68 -19.10
N VAL A 65 -6.94 18.21 -20.15
CA VAL A 65 -7.50 19.30 -21.00
C VAL A 65 -8.88 18.92 -21.57
N ASN A 66 -9.09 17.67 -21.94
CA ASN A 66 -10.33 17.15 -22.51
C ASN A 66 -11.24 16.48 -21.46
N GLY A 67 -11.05 16.78 -20.18
CA GLY A 67 -11.78 16.20 -19.06
C GLY A 67 -10.92 15.23 -18.24
N ARG A 68 -11.54 14.60 -17.23
CA ARG A 68 -10.81 13.71 -16.33
C ARG A 68 -10.33 12.45 -17.06
N PRO A 69 -9.02 12.18 -17.13
CA PRO A 69 -8.50 10.99 -17.77
C PRO A 69 -8.91 9.72 -17.03
N VAL A 70 -9.04 8.62 -17.78
CA VAL A 70 -9.39 7.31 -17.24
C VAL A 70 -8.14 6.49 -17.09
N LEU A 71 -7.81 6.13 -15.86
CA LEU A 71 -6.64 5.34 -15.50
C LEU A 71 -7.02 3.89 -15.17
N PHE A 72 -6.09 3.02 -15.43
CA PHE A 72 -6.00 1.69 -14.85
C PHE A 72 -4.72 1.65 -14.01
N VAL A 73 -4.80 1.12 -12.78
CA VAL A 73 -3.62 0.93 -11.93
C VAL A 73 -3.24 -0.54 -11.98
N ASP A 74 -2.04 -0.81 -12.49
CA ASP A 74 -1.41 -2.12 -12.37
C ASP A 74 -0.77 -2.28 -10.99
N SER A 75 -0.58 -3.52 -10.57
CA SER A 75 0.01 -3.82 -9.26
C SER A 75 1.45 -3.29 -9.17
N ILE A 76 1.79 -2.65 -8.05
CA ILE A 76 3.15 -2.26 -7.75
C ILE A 76 3.96 -3.51 -7.42
N ARG A 77 5.06 -3.73 -8.14
CA ARG A 77 5.91 -4.91 -7.96
C ARG A 77 6.81 -4.74 -6.74
N ASN A 78 6.74 -5.70 -5.82
CA ASN A 78 7.72 -5.78 -4.73
C ASN A 78 9.07 -6.31 -5.26
N LYS A 79 10.09 -5.47 -5.24
CA LYS A 79 11.50 -5.79 -5.54
C LYS A 79 12.40 -5.59 -4.32
N SER A 80 11.80 -5.42 -3.14
CA SER A 80 12.54 -5.33 -1.88
C SER A 80 12.99 -6.72 -1.40
N SER A 81 13.83 -6.74 -0.39
CA SER A 81 14.23 -7.97 0.32
C SER A 81 13.22 -8.43 1.37
N GLU A 82 12.13 -7.69 1.57
CA GLU A 82 11.10 -7.95 2.56
C GLU A 82 9.81 -8.42 1.88
N HIS A 83 8.99 -9.17 2.63
CA HIS A 83 7.64 -9.48 2.19
C HIS A 83 6.73 -8.28 2.47
N ILE A 84 6.59 -7.39 1.48
CA ILE A 84 5.76 -6.19 1.58
C ILE A 84 4.49 -6.38 0.76
N ASP A 85 3.34 -6.13 1.38
CA ASP A 85 2.04 -6.08 0.68
C ASP A 85 1.95 -4.79 -0.14
N THR A 86 2.32 -4.89 -1.41
CA THR A 86 2.26 -3.77 -2.36
C THR A 86 0.85 -3.55 -2.92
N GLU A 87 -0.10 -4.46 -2.68
CA GLU A 87 -1.51 -4.24 -3.01
C GLU A 87 -2.09 -3.15 -2.10
N ALA A 88 -1.79 -3.17 -0.80
CA ALA A 88 -2.17 -2.11 0.13
C ALA A 88 -1.64 -0.72 -0.30
N LEU A 89 -0.41 -0.66 -0.82
CA LEU A 89 0.18 0.57 -1.37
C LEU A 89 -0.58 1.03 -2.62
N THR A 90 -0.88 0.10 -3.55
CA THR A 90 -1.64 0.34 -4.78
C THR A 90 -3.04 0.88 -4.47
N ASP A 91 -3.74 0.25 -3.53
CA ASP A 91 -5.08 0.64 -3.09
C ASP A 91 -5.12 2.00 -2.41
N THR A 92 -4.12 2.29 -1.57
CA THR A 92 -3.97 3.58 -0.92
C THR A 92 -3.80 4.70 -1.95
N MET A 93 -2.92 4.51 -2.93
CA MET A 93 -2.69 5.49 -3.99
C MET A 93 -3.93 5.67 -4.88
N ARG A 94 -4.57 4.57 -5.31
CA ARG A 94 -5.81 4.62 -6.11
C ARG A 94 -6.91 5.38 -5.38
N THR A 95 -7.09 5.12 -4.08
CA THR A 95 -8.08 5.80 -3.25
C THR A 95 -7.82 7.30 -3.16
N GLN A 96 -6.57 7.71 -2.94
CA GLN A 96 -6.19 9.13 -2.86
C GLN A 96 -6.38 9.83 -4.21
N LEU A 97 -5.99 9.20 -5.32
CA LEU A 97 -6.18 9.73 -6.67
C LEU A 97 -7.67 9.88 -7.02
N LEU A 98 -8.52 8.91 -6.66
CA LEU A 98 -9.98 9.03 -6.81
C LEU A 98 -10.53 10.21 -6.01
N ARG A 99 -10.12 10.36 -4.74
CA ARG A 99 -10.55 11.45 -3.86
C ARG A 99 -10.13 12.83 -4.37
N SER A 100 -9.03 12.93 -5.10
CA SER A 100 -8.60 14.18 -5.74
C SER A 100 -9.61 14.73 -6.76
N GLY A 101 -10.47 13.87 -7.29
CA GLY A 101 -11.45 14.21 -8.34
C GLY A 101 -10.82 14.48 -9.71
N LYS A 102 -9.50 14.38 -9.87
CA LYS A 102 -8.81 14.66 -11.13
C LYS A 102 -8.82 13.48 -12.11
N PHE A 103 -9.03 12.26 -11.61
CA PHE A 103 -8.97 11.02 -12.39
C PHE A 103 -10.24 10.20 -12.27
N ARG A 104 -10.48 9.32 -13.27
CA ARG A 104 -11.42 8.21 -13.21
C ARG A 104 -10.63 6.90 -13.30
N PHE A 105 -11.17 5.80 -12.79
CA PHE A 105 -10.47 4.51 -12.79
C PHE A 105 -11.34 3.41 -13.38
N VAL A 106 -10.68 2.48 -14.08
CA VAL A 106 -11.21 1.17 -14.43
C VAL A 106 -10.57 0.14 -13.52
N ASP A 107 -11.37 -0.65 -12.83
CA ASP A 107 -10.89 -1.76 -12.02
C ASP A 107 -10.86 -3.04 -12.86
N MET A 108 -9.67 -3.36 -13.37
CA MET A 108 -9.47 -4.54 -14.21
C MET A 108 -9.66 -5.86 -13.45
N SER A 109 -9.51 -5.85 -12.12
CA SER A 109 -9.72 -7.06 -11.30
C SER A 109 -11.18 -7.51 -11.25
N LYS A 110 -12.12 -6.61 -11.54
CA LYS A 110 -13.57 -6.86 -11.50
C LYS A 110 -14.21 -6.99 -12.89
N VAL A 111 -13.45 -6.82 -13.96
CA VAL A 111 -14.00 -6.86 -15.34
C VAL A 111 -14.75 -8.16 -15.63
N ALA A 112 -14.23 -9.31 -15.20
CA ALA A 112 -14.89 -10.60 -15.39
C ALA A 112 -16.24 -10.67 -14.67
N ALA A 113 -16.30 -10.27 -13.41
CA ALA A 113 -17.54 -10.25 -12.62
C ALA A 113 -18.57 -9.25 -13.16
N VAL A 114 -18.12 -8.10 -13.65
CA VAL A 114 -18.99 -7.11 -14.31
C VAL A 114 -19.57 -7.69 -15.60
N LYS A 115 -18.75 -8.37 -16.40
CA LYS A 115 -19.21 -9.02 -17.64
C LYS A 115 -20.27 -10.08 -17.34
N GLU A 116 -20.04 -10.97 -16.39
CA GLU A 116 -21.00 -11.99 -15.94
C GLU A 116 -22.33 -11.37 -15.50
N GLN A 117 -22.29 -10.31 -14.69
CA GLN A 117 -23.48 -9.58 -14.26
C GLN A 117 -24.26 -8.96 -15.43
N LEU A 118 -23.56 -8.40 -16.42
CA LEU A 118 -24.18 -7.80 -17.60
C LEU A 118 -24.82 -8.88 -18.51
N GLU A 119 -24.16 -10.03 -18.66
CA GLU A 119 -24.71 -11.18 -19.38
C GLU A 119 -25.99 -11.71 -18.69
N TYR A 120 -25.96 -11.84 -17.36
CA TYR A 120 -27.13 -12.22 -16.57
C TYR A 120 -28.32 -11.27 -16.82
N GLN A 121 -28.11 -9.94 -16.79
CA GLN A 121 -29.16 -8.96 -17.04
C GLN A 121 -29.81 -9.13 -18.43
N GLN A 122 -29.02 -9.51 -19.43
CA GLN A 122 -29.50 -9.61 -20.82
C GLN A 122 -30.15 -10.96 -21.13
N THR A 123 -29.75 -12.04 -20.48
CA THR A 123 -30.13 -13.41 -20.83
C THR A 123 -31.11 -14.08 -19.87
N SER A 124 -31.15 -13.64 -18.61
CA SER A 124 -31.98 -14.30 -17.58
C SER A 124 -33.50 -14.10 -17.73
N GLY A 125 -33.90 -13.03 -18.40
CA GLY A 125 -35.33 -12.63 -18.48
C GLY A 125 -35.89 -12.11 -17.13
N GLN A 126 -35.08 -11.98 -16.09
CA GLN A 126 -35.53 -11.56 -14.76
C GLN A 126 -35.30 -10.06 -14.48
N VAL A 127 -34.63 -9.36 -15.37
CA VAL A 127 -34.32 -7.94 -15.25
C VAL A 127 -35.19 -7.14 -16.21
N ASP A 128 -35.82 -6.07 -15.71
CA ASP A 128 -36.61 -5.16 -16.53
C ASP A 128 -35.74 -4.56 -17.65
N PRO A 129 -36.15 -4.72 -18.95
CA PRO A 129 -35.41 -4.16 -20.09
C PRO A 129 -35.13 -2.66 -20.00
N ALA A 130 -35.98 -1.89 -19.31
CA ALA A 130 -35.79 -0.45 -19.13
C ALA A 130 -34.64 -0.10 -18.18
N SER A 131 -34.27 -1.01 -17.27
CA SER A 131 -33.21 -0.86 -16.30
C SER A 131 -31.89 -1.53 -16.70
N MET A 132 -31.88 -2.33 -17.77
CA MET A 132 -30.68 -3.07 -18.21
C MET A 132 -29.55 -2.16 -18.64
N VAL A 133 -28.33 -2.47 -18.15
CA VAL A 133 -27.09 -1.88 -18.66
C VAL A 133 -26.62 -2.68 -19.89
N ARG A 134 -26.43 -2.00 -21.02
CA ARG A 134 -26.01 -2.66 -22.27
C ARG A 134 -24.51 -2.98 -22.24
N LEU A 135 -24.12 -4.21 -22.58
CA LEU A 135 -22.76 -4.62 -22.88
C LEU A 135 -22.15 -3.74 -23.98
N GLY A 136 -20.90 -3.37 -23.84
CA GLY A 136 -20.13 -2.66 -24.86
C GLY A 136 -20.09 -1.14 -24.73
N LYS A 137 -20.68 -0.56 -23.68
CA LYS A 137 -20.55 0.88 -23.37
C LYS A 137 -19.64 1.17 -22.17
N GLN A 138 -18.70 0.27 -21.88
CA GLN A 138 -17.73 0.49 -20.82
C GLN A 138 -16.66 1.49 -21.29
N THR A 139 -16.29 2.40 -20.41
CA THR A 139 -15.18 3.34 -20.67
C THR A 139 -13.85 2.60 -20.56
N GLY A 140 -13.07 2.59 -21.62
CA GLY A 140 -11.71 2.03 -21.59
C GLY A 140 -10.75 2.94 -20.82
N ALA A 141 -9.72 2.33 -20.21
CA ALA A 141 -8.59 3.08 -19.66
C ALA A 141 -7.80 3.75 -20.80
N GLN A 142 -7.37 4.98 -20.57
CA GLN A 142 -6.53 5.75 -21.47
C GLN A 142 -5.07 5.68 -21.06
N TYR A 143 -4.83 5.57 -19.75
CA TYR A 143 -3.50 5.55 -19.15
C TYR A 143 -3.36 4.39 -18.19
N MET A 144 -2.13 3.88 -18.06
CA MET A 144 -1.74 2.87 -17.09
C MET A 144 -0.73 3.46 -16.09
N LEU A 145 -1.07 3.40 -14.80
CA LEU A 145 -0.17 3.72 -13.70
C LEU A 145 0.42 2.41 -13.17
N TYR A 146 1.74 2.30 -13.15
CA TYR A 146 2.45 1.11 -12.67
C TYR A 146 3.79 1.47 -12.04
N GLY A 147 4.37 0.56 -11.26
CA GLY A 147 5.61 0.84 -10.60
C GLY A 147 6.24 -0.32 -9.85
N ASN A 148 7.25 0.00 -9.06
CA ASN A 148 7.90 -0.97 -8.19
C ASN A 148 8.43 -0.31 -6.90
N LEU A 149 8.47 -1.12 -5.83
CA LEU A 149 9.09 -0.80 -4.55
C LEU A 149 10.34 -1.63 -4.41
N ALA A 150 11.49 -0.97 -4.28
CA ALA A 150 12.80 -1.61 -4.08
C ALA A 150 13.36 -1.23 -2.71
N SER A 151 14.29 -2.05 -2.19
CA SER A 151 15.06 -1.71 -0.98
C SER A 151 16.54 -2.03 -1.14
N ILE A 152 17.37 -1.26 -0.41
CA ILE A 152 18.80 -1.53 -0.21
C ILE A 152 19.03 -1.65 1.29
N VAL A 153 19.50 -2.81 1.73
CA VAL A 153 19.77 -3.09 3.14
C VAL A 153 21.29 -3.17 3.36
N LYS A 154 21.79 -2.46 4.37
CA LYS A 154 23.17 -2.58 4.88
C LYS A 154 23.13 -2.84 6.36
N ASP A 155 23.81 -3.88 6.82
CA ASP A 155 23.90 -4.26 8.22
C ASP A 155 25.35 -4.67 8.54
N ASN A 156 25.93 -4.05 9.58
CA ASN A 156 27.27 -4.37 10.10
C ASN A 156 27.23 -4.95 11.53
N GLY A 157 26.03 -5.40 11.97
CA GLY A 157 25.79 -5.92 13.31
C GLY A 157 25.61 -4.86 14.40
N LYS A 158 26.08 -3.61 14.20
CA LYS A 158 25.88 -2.47 15.10
C LYS A 158 24.85 -1.48 14.57
N VAL A 159 24.82 -1.28 13.28
CA VAL A 159 23.90 -0.38 12.57
C VAL A 159 23.24 -1.16 11.44
N LYS A 160 21.92 -1.19 11.42
CA LYS A 160 21.13 -1.62 10.25
C LYS A 160 20.58 -0.37 9.58
N ASP A 161 20.81 -0.23 8.28
CA ASP A 161 20.40 0.89 7.43
C ASP A 161 19.59 0.34 6.28
N VAL A 162 18.36 0.81 6.13
CA VAL A 162 17.44 0.38 5.07
C VAL A 162 16.97 1.60 4.29
N PHE A 163 17.16 1.54 2.98
CA PHE A 163 16.71 2.52 2.02
C PHE A 163 15.62 1.90 1.17
N TYR A 164 14.44 2.54 1.10
CA TYR A 164 13.33 2.17 0.24
C TYR A 164 13.15 3.21 -0.85
N GLN A 165 12.83 2.73 -2.05
CA GLN A 165 12.54 3.57 -3.22
C GLN A 165 11.28 3.05 -3.90
N LEU A 166 10.26 3.89 -3.97
CA LEU A 166 9.06 3.70 -4.78
C LEU A 166 9.24 4.45 -6.10
N THR A 167 9.19 3.74 -7.21
CA THR A 167 9.21 4.33 -8.56
C THR A 167 7.86 4.08 -9.22
N MET A 168 7.25 5.12 -9.79
CA MET A 168 5.98 5.03 -10.51
C MET A 168 6.08 5.66 -11.89
N ASN A 169 5.30 5.13 -12.82
CA ASN A 169 5.24 5.57 -14.21
C ASN A 169 3.79 5.68 -14.65
N LEU A 170 3.45 6.70 -15.42
CA LEU A 170 2.17 6.83 -16.12
C LEU A 170 2.42 6.71 -17.63
N MET A 171 1.77 5.73 -18.26
CA MET A 171 1.91 5.43 -19.68
C MET A 171 0.60 5.71 -20.41
N ASP A 172 0.66 6.39 -21.55
CA ASP A 172 -0.45 6.47 -22.50
C ASP A 172 -0.60 5.11 -23.21
N LEU A 173 -1.75 4.47 -23.05
CA LEU A 173 -2.02 3.13 -23.62
C LEU A 173 -2.15 3.13 -25.14
N ARG A 174 -2.36 4.28 -25.76
CA ARG A 174 -2.51 4.42 -27.21
C ARG A 174 -1.16 4.51 -27.91
N SER A 175 -0.23 5.33 -27.37
CA SER A 175 1.08 5.54 -27.95
C SER A 175 2.16 4.63 -27.35
N GLY A 176 1.98 4.15 -26.11
CA GLY A 176 3.01 3.46 -25.35
C GLY A 176 4.03 4.40 -24.70
N GLU A 177 3.84 5.71 -24.79
CA GLU A 177 4.77 6.69 -24.24
C GLU A 177 4.59 6.88 -22.75
N LEU A 178 5.70 7.10 -22.04
CA LEU A 178 5.67 7.54 -20.65
C LEU A 178 5.39 9.04 -20.62
N VAL A 179 4.25 9.42 -20.06
CA VAL A 179 3.84 10.82 -19.93
C VAL A 179 4.23 11.41 -18.58
N TRP A 180 4.48 10.57 -17.58
CA TRP A 180 5.00 10.96 -16.28
C TRP A 180 5.76 9.80 -15.62
N ALA A 181 6.79 10.13 -14.87
CA ALA A 181 7.52 9.23 -13.99
C ALA A 181 8.05 10.01 -12.80
N ASP A 182 8.05 9.37 -11.62
CA ASP A 182 8.66 9.94 -10.41
C ASP A 182 9.12 8.83 -9.46
N GLN A 183 9.97 9.21 -8.50
CA GLN A 183 10.45 8.33 -7.44
C GLN A 183 10.38 9.01 -6.08
N GLN A 184 10.01 8.25 -5.06
CA GLN A 184 9.98 8.70 -3.68
C GLN A 184 10.80 7.75 -2.81
N GLU A 185 11.49 8.31 -1.83
CA GLU A 185 12.51 7.61 -1.06
C GLU A 185 12.29 7.78 0.43
N ILE A 186 12.62 6.72 1.19
CA ILE A 186 12.67 6.72 2.66
C ILE A 186 13.95 6.00 3.09
N ARG A 187 14.61 6.52 4.13
CA ARG A 187 15.75 5.88 4.75
C ARG A 187 15.53 5.74 6.25
N LYS A 188 15.69 4.52 6.77
CA LYS A 188 15.54 4.18 8.18
C LYS A 188 16.84 3.58 8.70
N GLN A 189 17.20 3.92 9.93
CA GLN A 189 18.40 3.40 10.58
C GLN A 189 18.09 2.97 12.01
N SER A 190 18.61 1.82 12.41
CA SER A 190 18.67 1.40 13.80
C SER A 190 20.12 1.25 14.26
N LYS A 191 20.37 1.61 15.52
CA LYS A 191 21.69 1.44 16.17
C LYS A 191 21.48 0.65 17.44
N LYS A 192 22.23 -0.45 17.62
CA LYS A 192 22.26 -1.16 18.89
C LYS A 192 22.93 -0.27 19.94
N LYS A 193 22.21 0.05 21.02
CA LYS A 193 22.79 0.69 22.18
C LYS A 193 23.68 -0.35 22.90
N THR A 194 24.98 -0.17 22.92
CA THR A 194 25.86 -0.87 23.83
C THR A 194 25.66 -0.25 25.22
N LEU A 195 25.23 -1.05 26.21
CA LEU A 195 25.30 -0.63 27.60
C LEU A 195 26.76 -0.39 27.90
N GLY A 196 27.14 0.90 28.03
CA GLY A 196 28.42 1.28 28.60
C GLY A 196 28.41 0.91 30.09
N TRP A 197 29.45 0.23 30.53
CA TRP A 197 29.77 0.02 31.94
C TRP A 197 30.37 1.32 32.48
#